data_3b33fd9238d8545ea84c622d9adaf9e3
#
_entry.id   3b33fd9238d8545ea84c622d9adaf9e3
#
_cell.length_a   1.000
_cell.length_b   1.000
_cell.length_c   1.000
_cell.angle_alpha   90.00
_cell.angle_beta   90.00
_cell.angle_gamma   90.00
#
_symmetry.space_group_name_H-M   'P 1'
#
loop_
_entity.id
_entity.type
_entity.pdbx_description
1 polymer ?
#
loop_
_entity_poly.entity_id
_entity_poly.type
_entity_poly.pdbx_seq_one_letter_code
_entity_poly.pdbx_strand_id
1 'polypeptide(L)'
;SVQKKYFSFSHHLYCIYCLLMSEMTKYELEFPIKASPYMLYQYISSASSLSEWFADNVNSRGKVFSFFWDGSEEKAELLSSKNNKFVKFKWLENDENSFFEIKIVVDELTKDVSLVITDFAEEDEIDEAKMLWDSQISDLKQVLGSS
;
A
#
# COMPACT_ATOMS: atom_id res chain seq x y z
N SER A 1 1.17 -1.76 4.55
CA SER A 1 -0.04 -1.88 3.77
C SER A 1 -1.20 -2.38 4.59
N VAL A 2 -2.33 -2.53 3.95
CA VAL A 2 -3.55 -3.06 4.56
C VAL A 2 -3.31 -4.44 5.14
N GLN A 3 -2.50 -5.20 4.48
CA GLN A 3 -2.11 -6.50 4.93
C GLN A 3 -1.35 -6.45 6.25
N LYS A 4 -0.52 -5.45 6.44
CA LYS A 4 0.18 -5.26 7.70
C LYS A 4 -0.80 -5.00 8.84
N LYS A 5 -1.84 -4.22 8.58
CA LYS A 5 -2.90 -3.99 9.54
C LYS A 5 -3.56 -5.30 9.98
N TYR A 6 -3.89 -6.13 9.02
CA TYR A 6 -4.50 -7.43 9.27
C TYR A 6 -3.57 -8.33 10.06
N PHE A 7 -2.31 -8.37 9.65
CA PHE A 7 -1.30 -9.23 10.24
C PHE A 7 -0.97 -8.88 11.67
N SER A 8 -0.92 -7.60 11.98
CA SER A 8 -0.59 -7.11 13.29
C SER A 8 -1.48 -7.75 14.36
N PHE A 9 -2.73 -8.07 14.02
CA PHE A 9 -3.67 -8.70 14.92
C PHE A 9 -3.27 -10.12 15.32
N SER A 10 -2.74 -10.91 14.39
CA SER A 10 -2.42 -12.32 14.62
C SER A 10 -0.92 -12.60 14.76
N HIS A 11 -0.11 -11.57 14.74
CA HIS A 11 1.33 -11.71 14.69
C HIS A 11 1.91 -12.57 15.82
N HIS A 12 1.42 -12.40 17.04
CA HIS A 12 1.92 -13.17 18.18
C HIS A 12 1.69 -14.68 18.04
N LEU A 13 0.58 -15.05 17.41
CA LEU A 13 0.25 -16.47 17.24
C LEU A 13 1.10 -17.15 16.20
N TYR A 14 1.56 -16.41 15.21
CA TYR A 14 2.27 -16.96 14.06
C TYR A 14 3.77 -16.72 14.08
N CYS A 15 4.30 -16.02 15.05
CA CYS A 15 5.69 -15.58 15.03
C CYS A 15 6.67 -16.72 14.77
N ILE A 16 6.58 -17.79 15.55
CA ILE A 16 7.49 -18.95 15.41
C ILE A 16 7.20 -19.71 14.12
N TYR A 17 5.94 -19.88 13.81
CA TYR A 17 5.51 -20.57 12.60
C TYR A 17 6.00 -19.85 11.34
N CYS A 18 5.85 -18.54 11.31
CA CYS A 18 6.29 -17.73 10.18
C CYS A 18 7.80 -17.80 9.98
N LEU A 19 8.58 -17.83 11.05
CA LEU A 19 10.02 -17.93 10.94
C LEU A 19 10.47 -19.26 10.35
N LEU A 20 9.70 -20.32 10.57
CA LEU A 20 10.09 -21.67 10.16
C LEU A 20 9.49 -22.07 8.81
N MET A 21 8.31 -21.58 8.46
CA MET A 21 7.51 -22.17 7.40
C MET A 21 7.06 -21.23 6.32
N SER A 22 7.01 -19.92 6.57
CA SER A 22 6.36 -19.04 5.63
C SER A 22 7.34 -18.23 4.80
N GLU A 23 7.05 -18.17 3.51
CA GLU A 23 7.69 -17.25 2.60
C GLU A 23 6.65 -16.28 2.12
N MET A 24 7.02 -15.00 2.04
CA MET A 24 6.14 -13.99 1.49
C MET A 24 6.14 -14.09 -0.03
N THR A 25 4.97 -14.12 -0.60
CA THR A 25 4.79 -14.20 -2.03
C THR A 25 4.44 -12.82 -2.59
N LYS A 26 5.15 -12.43 -3.63
CA LYS A 26 4.89 -11.16 -4.31
C LYS A 26 3.64 -11.29 -5.16
N TYR A 27 2.80 -10.26 -5.14
CA TYR A 27 1.63 -10.20 -6.01
C TYR A 27 1.41 -8.78 -6.51
N GLU A 28 0.67 -8.67 -7.60
CA GLU A 28 0.32 -7.39 -8.22
C GLU A 28 -1.18 -7.29 -8.43
N LEU A 29 -1.69 -6.07 -8.26
CA LEU A 29 -3.10 -5.75 -8.52
C LEU A 29 -3.15 -4.52 -9.40
N GLU A 30 -4.11 -4.47 -10.30
CA GLU A 30 -4.30 -3.30 -11.15
C GLU A 30 -5.70 -2.75 -10.95
N PHE A 31 -5.80 -1.44 -10.74
CA PHE A 31 -7.06 -0.76 -10.50
C PHE A 31 -7.20 0.40 -11.48
N PRO A 32 -8.08 0.30 -12.49
CA PRO A 32 -8.37 1.46 -13.34
C PRO A 32 -8.98 2.58 -12.51
N ILE A 33 -8.55 3.81 -12.78
CA ILE A 33 -9.02 4.95 -12.01
C ILE A 33 -9.08 6.19 -12.89
N LYS A 34 -10.17 6.95 -12.80
CA LYS A 34 -10.38 8.15 -13.61
C LYS A 34 -9.83 9.36 -12.89
N ALA A 35 -8.53 9.54 -12.98
CA ALA A 35 -7.85 10.69 -12.42
C ALA A 35 -6.53 10.87 -13.17
N SER A 36 -6.00 12.08 -13.16
CA SER A 36 -4.72 12.34 -13.83
C SER A 36 -3.57 11.76 -13.01
N PRO A 37 -2.44 11.42 -13.66
CA PRO A 37 -1.26 10.99 -12.93
C PRO A 37 -0.79 12.02 -11.89
N TYR A 38 -0.88 13.30 -12.22
CA TYR A 38 -0.52 14.35 -11.29
C TYR A 38 -1.37 14.29 -10.01
N MET A 39 -2.68 14.20 -10.19
CA MET A 39 -3.60 14.16 -9.05
C MET A 39 -3.37 12.90 -8.21
N LEU A 40 -3.23 11.75 -8.86
CA LEU A 40 -2.97 10.49 -8.15
C LEU A 40 -1.67 10.55 -7.35
N TYR A 41 -0.64 11.13 -7.93
CA TYR A 41 0.63 11.23 -7.22
C TYR A 41 0.51 12.06 -5.95
N GLN A 42 -0.29 13.12 -5.97
CA GLN A 42 -0.53 13.92 -4.78
C GLN A 42 -1.14 13.08 -3.65
N TYR A 43 -1.99 12.12 -3.99
CA TYR A 43 -2.68 11.30 -3.00
C TYR A 43 -1.88 10.10 -2.52
N ILE A 44 -0.83 9.70 -3.22
CA ILE A 44 -0.03 8.55 -2.80
C ILE A 44 1.32 8.95 -2.19
N SER A 45 1.71 10.20 -2.28
CA SER A 45 3.08 10.61 -1.94
C SER A 45 3.20 11.44 -0.66
N SER A 46 2.11 11.96 -0.11
CA SER A 46 2.19 12.80 1.08
C SER A 46 1.45 12.17 2.25
N ALA A 47 1.94 12.45 3.47
CA ALA A 47 1.33 11.92 4.68
C ALA A 47 -0.12 12.41 4.83
N SER A 48 -0.37 13.69 4.58
CA SER A 48 -1.71 14.22 4.73
C SER A 48 -2.71 13.59 3.79
N SER A 49 -2.30 13.33 2.54
CA SER A 49 -3.19 12.68 1.57
C SER A 49 -3.39 11.20 1.87
N LEU A 50 -2.34 10.50 2.28
CA LEU A 50 -2.45 9.10 2.65
C LEU A 50 -3.37 8.92 3.85
N SER A 51 -3.45 9.91 4.75
CA SER A 51 -4.36 9.83 5.88
C SER A 51 -5.83 9.95 5.49
N GLU A 52 -6.13 10.32 4.24
CA GLU A 52 -7.51 10.43 3.77
C GLU A 52 -8.07 9.10 3.27
N TRP A 53 -7.22 8.15 2.88
CA TRP A 53 -7.73 6.91 2.30
C TRP A 53 -6.94 5.66 2.72
N PHE A 54 -5.66 5.79 3.02
CA PHE A 54 -4.80 4.61 3.26
C PHE A 54 -4.81 4.15 4.71
N ALA A 55 -4.83 5.07 5.64
CA ALA A 55 -4.79 4.77 7.07
C ALA A 55 -5.64 5.78 7.83
N ASP A 56 -5.93 5.48 9.09
CA ASP A 56 -6.71 6.39 9.94
C ASP A 56 -5.98 7.71 10.14
N ASN A 57 -4.66 7.64 10.25
CA ASN A 57 -3.81 8.82 10.34
C ASN A 57 -2.42 8.47 9.83
N VAL A 58 -1.72 9.45 9.28
CA VAL A 58 -0.37 9.24 8.76
C VAL A 58 0.48 10.46 9.11
N ASN A 59 1.65 10.20 9.66
CA ASN A 59 2.64 11.25 9.93
C ASN A 59 3.92 10.89 9.19
N SER A 60 4.73 11.89 8.84
CA SER A 60 6.00 11.62 8.20
C SER A 60 7.10 12.46 8.85
N ARG A 61 8.30 11.89 8.88
CA ARG A 61 9.50 12.57 9.36
C ARG A 61 10.65 12.14 8.45
N GLY A 62 11.04 13.03 7.55
CA GLY A 62 11.98 12.65 6.50
C GLY A 62 11.37 11.57 5.62
N LYS A 63 12.07 10.46 5.50
CA LYS A 63 11.63 9.33 4.69
C LYS A 63 10.81 8.30 5.46
N VAL A 64 10.64 8.48 6.77
CA VAL A 64 9.91 7.54 7.60
C VAL A 64 8.48 8.01 7.76
N PHE A 65 7.54 7.14 7.38
CA PHE A 65 6.11 7.38 7.49
C PHE A 65 5.54 6.50 8.59
N SER A 66 4.76 7.11 9.47
CA SER A 66 4.05 6.39 10.53
C SER A 66 2.58 6.30 10.16
N PHE A 67 2.08 5.08 10.04
CA PHE A 67 0.70 4.81 9.69
C PHE A 67 -0.03 4.30 10.92
N PHE A 68 -1.22 4.83 11.16
CA PHE A 68 -2.00 4.46 12.33
C PHE A 68 -3.31 3.82 11.91
N TRP A 69 -3.59 2.64 12.44
CA TRP A 69 -4.86 1.93 12.26
C TRP A 69 -5.36 1.49 13.63
N ASP A 70 -6.55 1.97 14.03
CA ASP A 70 -7.17 1.60 15.31
C ASP A 70 -6.21 1.80 16.49
N GLY A 71 -5.43 2.87 16.46
CA GLY A 71 -4.48 3.17 17.52
C GLY A 71 -3.15 2.46 17.43
N SER A 72 -3.01 1.49 16.53
CA SER A 72 -1.72 0.81 16.29
C SER A 72 -0.89 1.58 15.30
N GLU A 73 0.41 1.70 15.58
CA GLU A 73 1.34 2.41 14.72
C GLU A 73 2.23 1.43 13.97
N GLU A 74 2.36 1.65 12.66
CA GLU A 74 3.28 0.89 11.82
C GLU A 74 4.13 1.87 11.04
N LYS A 75 5.43 1.64 10.98
CA LYS A 75 6.35 2.55 10.31
C LYS A 75 6.89 1.93 9.02
N ALA A 76 7.00 2.76 8.00
CA ALA A 76 7.58 2.37 6.72
C ALA A 76 8.55 3.45 6.26
N GLU A 77 9.58 3.03 5.57
CA GLU A 77 10.55 3.96 4.98
C GLU A 77 10.28 4.09 3.50
N LEU A 78 10.25 5.33 3.01
CA LEU A 78 10.13 5.59 1.58
C LEU A 78 11.47 5.26 0.93
N LEU A 79 11.51 4.16 0.19
CA LEU A 79 12.72 3.70 -0.48
C LEU A 79 13.03 4.50 -1.73
N SER A 80 12.00 4.76 -2.54
CA SER A 80 12.17 5.48 -3.80
C SER A 80 10.83 6.03 -4.25
N SER A 81 10.89 7.07 -5.06
CA SER A 81 9.70 7.67 -5.64
C SER A 81 10.09 8.42 -6.90
N LYS A 82 9.12 8.59 -7.79
CA LYS A 82 9.29 9.40 -8.98
C LYS A 82 8.00 10.16 -9.23
N ASN A 83 8.12 11.46 -9.44
CA ASN A 83 6.97 12.32 -9.65
C ASN A 83 6.04 11.79 -10.72
N ASN A 84 4.75 11.70 -10.38
CA ASN A 84 3.69 11.25 -11.27
C ASN A 84 3.85 9.82 -11.76
N LYS A 85 4.72 9.03 -11.11
CA LYS A 85 5.02 7.66 -11.52
C LYS A 85 4.78 6.65 -10.43
N PHE A 86 5.47 6.75 -9.29
CA PHE A 86 5.34 5.75 -8.25
C PHE A 86 5.90 6.20 -6.91
N VAL A 87 5.49 5.46 -5.86
CA VAL A 87 6.12 5.48 -4.54
C VAL A 87 6.36 4.05 -4.11
N LYS A 88 7.46 3.80 -3.43
CA LYS A 88 7.84 2.47 -2.95
C LYS A 88 8.27 2.56 -1.49
N PHE A 89 7.62 1.77 -0.65
CA PHE A 89 7.86 1.78 0.80
C PHE A 89 8.28 0.41 1.30
N LYS A 90 9.09 0.40 2.36
CA LYS A 90 9.47 -0.82 3.06
C LYS A 90 9.03 -0.71 4.51
N TRP A 91 8.31 -1.71 4.99
CA TRP A 91 7.92 -1.76 6.40
C TRP A 91 9.15 -2.04 7.25
N LEU A 92 9.37 -1.24 8.30
CA LEU A 92 10.59 -1.35 9.10
C LEU A 92 10.66 -2.63 9.92
N GLU A 93 9.51 -3.23 10.24
CA GLU A 93 9.45 -4.45 11.04
C GLU A 93 9.42 -5.73 10.23
N ASN A 94 9.38 -5.62 8.90
CA ASN A 94 9.25 -6.78 8.04
C ASN A 94 10.59 -7.26 7.50
N ASP A 95 10.52 -8.42 6.82
CA ASP A 95 11.63 -9.00 6.10
C ASP A 95 12.24 -7.98 5.14
N GLU A 96 13.55 -8.02 5.00
CA GLU A 96 14.30 -7.08 4.17
C GLU A 96 13.90 -7.08 2.72
N ASN A 97 13.33 -8.16 2.22
CA ASN A 97 12.99 -8.30 0.82
C ASN A 97 11.55 -7.90 0.49
N SER A 98 10.73 -7.56 1.49
CA SER A 98 9.35 -7.20 1.23
C SER A 98 9.18 -5.69 1.21
N PHE A 99 8.29 -5.23 0.31
CA PHE A 99 7.98 -3.82 0.15
C PHE A 99 6.56 -3.71 -0.38
N PHE A 100 6.03 -2.49 -0.42
CA PHE A 100 4.85 -2.25 -1.24
C PHE A 100 5.10 -1.05 -2.14
N GLU A 101 4.54 -1.12 -3.33
CA GLU A 101 4.72 -0.09 -4.34
C GLU A 101 3.37 0.29 -4.92
N ILE A 102 3.16 1.58 -5.09
CA ILE A 102 1.97 2.11 -5.77
C ILE A 102 2.48 2.83 -7.02
N LYS A 103 2.15 2.27 -8.17
CA LYS A 103 2.64 2.76 -9.45
C LYS A 103 1.49 3.28 -10.30
N ILE A 104 1.70 4.42 -10.95
CA ILE A 104 0.73 5.02 -11.84
C ILE A 104 1.12 4.65 -13.27
N VAL A 105 0.19 4.02 -13.99
CA VAL A 105 0.44 3.56 -15.35
C VAL A 105 -0.58 4.20 -16.29
N VAL A 106 -0.12 4.70 -17.42
CA VAL A 106 -0.98 5.30 -18.44
C VAL A 106 -0.87 4.45 -19.70
N ASP A 107 -2.01 3.99 -20.22
CA ASP A 107 -2.05 3.24 -21.46
C ASP A 107 -1.72 4.19 -22.62
N GLU A 108 -0.77 3.79 -23.46
CA GLU A 108 -0.31 4.64 -24.56
C GLU A 108 -1.36 4.86 -25.63
N LEU A 109 -2.24 3.90 -25.83
CA LEU A 109 -3.26 3.97 -26.88
C LEU A 109 -4.53 4.67 -26.43
N THR A 110 -5.06 4.25 -25.27
CA THR A 110 -6.35 4.77 -24.78
C THR A 110 -6.19 5.96 -23.87
N LYS A 111 -4.98 6.16 -23.30
CA LYS A 111 -4.70 7.16 -22.27
C LYS A 111 -5.41 6.89 -20.95
N ASP A 112 -5.94 5.69 -20.77
CA ASP A 112 -6.53 5.29 -19.50
C ASP A 112 -5.46 5.17 -18.43
N VAL A 113 -5.82 5.54 -17.21
CA VAL A 113 -4.90 5.54 -16.08
C VAL A 113 -5.26 4.42 -15.13
N SER A 114 -4.26 3.72 -14.63
CA SER A 114 -4.43 2.66 -13.64
C SER A 114 -3.41 2.81 -12.53
N LEU A 115 -3.77 2.34 -11.34
CA LEU A 115 -2.81 2.12 -10.26
C LEU A 115 -2.43 0.66 -10.24
N VAL A 116 -1.14 0.38 -10.24
CA VAL A 116 -0.62 -0.98 -10.09
C VAL A 116 0.02 -1.08 -8.72
N ILE A 117 -0.52 -1.97 -7.90
CA ILE A 117 -0.05 -2.21 -6.53
C ILE A 117 0.80 -3.46 -6.54
N THR A 118 2.02 -3.36 -6.03
CA THR A 118 2.87 -4.51 -5.78
C THR A 118 3.03 -4.66 -4.28
N ASP A 119 2.76 -5.84 -3.75
CA ASP A 119 2.84 -6.09 -2.32
C ASP A 119 3.19 -7.56 -2.10
N PHE A 120 3.38 -7.94 -0.85
CA PHE A 120 3.76 -9.29 -0.46
C PHE A 120 2.81 -9.78 0.62
N ALA A 121 2.49 -11.08 0.56
CA ALA A 121 1.66 -11.74 1.55
C ALA A 121 2.04 -13.21 1.60
N GLU A 122 1.68 -13.87 2.69
CA GLU A 122 1.75 -15.32 2.70
C GLU A 122 0.74 -15.85 1.69
N GLU A 123 1.08 -16.96 1.04
CA GLU A 123 0.27 -17.47 -0.05
C GLU A 123 -1.18 -17.69 0.32
N ASP A 124 -1.45 -18.19 1.51
CA ASP A 124 -2.81 -18.43 1.98
C ASP A 124 -3.55 -17.16 2.42
N GLU A 125 -2.88 -16.03 2.47
CA GLU A 125 -3.49 -14.76 2.86
C GLU A 125 -3.62 -13.76 1.70
N ILE A 126 -3.19 -14.14 0.51
CA ILE A 126 -3.21 -13.24 -0.65
C ILE A 126 -4.63 -12.79 -0.98
N ASP A 127 -5.61 -13.68 -0.94
CA ASP A 127 -6.99 -13.32 -1.27
C ASP A 127 -7.54 -12.25 -0.33
N GLU A 128 -7.27 -12.38 0.96
CA GLU A 128 -7.69 -11.37 1.93
C GLU A 128 -6.97 -10.05 1.72
N ALA A 129 -5.68 -10.11 1.43
CA ALA A 129 -4.89 -8.90 1.17
C ALA A 129 -5.42 -8.16 -0.05
N LYS A 130 -5.81 -8.89 -1.10
CA LYS A 130 -6.41 -8.30 -2.29
C LYS A 130 -7.72 -7.59 -1.98
N MET A 131 -8.56 -8.20 -1.15
CA MET A 131 -9.82 -7.60 -0.75
C MET A 131 -9.60 -6.30 0.03
N LEU A 132 -8.60 -6.28 0.89
CA LEU A 132 -8.28 -5.09 1.67
C LEU A 132 -7.77 -3.96 0.78
N TRP A 133 -6.91 -4.29 -0.20
CA TRP A 133 -6.47 -3.29 -1.17
C TRP A 133 -7.64 -2.75 -1.99
N ASP A 134 -8.53 -3.63 -2.42
CA ASP A 134 -9.72 -3.24 -3.17
C ASP A 134 -10.56 -2.23 -2.38
N SER A 135 -10.75 -2.49 -1.10
CA SER A 135 -11.49 -1.60 -0.22
C SER A 135 -10.80 -0.23 -0.08
N GLN A 136 -9.49 -0.22 0.09
CA GLN A 136 -8.75 1.04 0.22
C GLN A 136 -8.75 1.84 -1.08
N ILE A 137 -8.61 1.17 -2.21
CA ILE A 137 -8.68 1.86 -3.50
C ILE A 137 -10.08 2.44 -3.74
N SER A 138 -11.11 1.73 -3.27
CA SER A 138 -12.47 2.26 -3.32
C SER A 138 -12.57 3.57 -2.52
N ASP A 139 -11.95 3.62 -1.34
CA ASP A 139 -11.91 4.84 -0.53
C ASP A 139 -11.16 5.96 -1.26
N LEU A 140 -10.06 5.62 -1.92
CA LEU A 140 -9.31 6.60 -2.71
C LEU A 140 -10.17 7.18 -3.83
N LYS A 141 -10.89 6.33 -4.54
CA LYS A 141 -11.79 6.79 -5.61
C LYS A 141 -12.84 7.73 -5.07
N GLN A 142 -13.36 7.44 -3.89
CA GLN A 142 -14.37 8.28 -3.26
C GLN A 142 -13.81 9.65 -2.90
N VAL A 143 -12.61 9.69 -2.34
CA VAL A 143 -11.95 10.94 -1.97
C VAL A 143 -11.64 11.78 -3.22
N LEU A 144 -11.26 11.13 -4.31
CA LEU A 144 -10.98 11.80 -5.58
C LEU A 144 -12.25 12.26 -6.30
N GLY A 145 -13.41 11.78 -5.89
CA GLY A 145 -14.63 12.00 -6.64
C GLY A 145 -14.67 11.22 -7.94
N SER A 146 -13.91 10.13 -8.01
CA SER A 146 -13.76 9.30 -9.19
C SER A 146 -14.62 8.03 -9.08
N SER A 147 -14.79 7.35 -10.18
CA SER A 147 -15.50 6.08 -10.19
C SER A 147 -14.60 4.93 -10.63
#